data_afb7964e8763b1c38876641671a20b82
#
_entry.id   afb7964e8763b1c38876641671a20b82
#
_cell.length_a   1.000
_cell.length_b   1.000
_cell.length_c   1.000
_cell.angle_alpha   90.00
_cell.angle_beta   90.00
_cell.angle_gamma   90.00
#
_symmetry.space_group_name_H-M   'P 1'
#
loop_
_entity.id
_entity.type
_entity.pdbx_description
1 polymer ?
#
loop_
_entity_poly.entity_id
_entity_poly.type
_entity_poly.pdbx_seq_one_letter_code
_entity_poly.pdbx_strand_id
1 'polypeptide(L)'
;MEQKLRVGILGGTGMVGQRFISLLENHPWFEVTTIAASPRSAGKKYEDAVGGRWKMKTPMPEAVKDIIVMNVNEVEKVASEVDFVFSAVDMSKDEIRAIEEAYAMTETPVVSNNSAHRWTPDVPMVVPEINPEHFEVIKAQRERLGTKRGFVAVKPNCSIQSYAPALFALKEFGPKEVVATTYQAISGAGKTFKDWPEMVENVIPFIGGEEEKSEQEPLRLFGKVVDGKIEKAELPVITTQCVRVPVLDGHTAAVFVNFEKKPTKEEIIDRWVNFKGLPQELDLPSAPKQFIRYMEEDNRPQVKLDVDFENGMGVSMGRLREDKIYDYKFIGLSHNTVRGAAGGAVLCAELLTAQGYIAAK
;
A
#
# COMPACT_ATOMS: atom_id res chain seq x y z
N MET A 1 -17.73 -11.10 -12.35
CA MET A 1 -18.70 -9.99 -12.47
C MET A 1 -19.08 -9.85 -13.94
N GLU A 2 -20.37 -9.69 -14.25
CA GLU A 2 -20.83 -9.53 -15.64
C GLU A 2 -20.38 -8.19 -16.25
N GLN A 3 -20.18 -7.15 -15.43
CA GLN A 3 -19.69 -5.85 -15.86
C GLN A 3 -18.59 -5.37 -14.92
N LYS A 4 -17.50 -4.83 -15.47
CA LYS A 4 -16.42 -4.23 -14.69
C LYS A 4 -16.88 -2.94 -14.03
N LEU A 5 -16.36 -2.65 -12.83
CA LEU A 5 -16.57 -1.37 -12.16
C LEU A 5 -15.74 -0.28 -12.83
N ARG A 6 -16.35 0.89 -13.02
CA ARG A 6 -15.72 2.07 -13.58
C ARG A 6 -14.84 2.74 -12.52
N VAL A 7 -13.58 2.92 -12.82
CA VAL A 7 -12.59 3.42 -11.86
C VAL A 7 -12.04 4.76 -12.30
N GLY A 8 -12.00 5.70 -11.36
CA GLY A 8 -11.29 6.95 -11.51
C GLY A 8 -9.91 6.91 -10.82
N ILE A 9 -8.90 7.49 -11.47
CA ILE A 9 -7.57 7.67 -10.88
C ILE A 9 -7.34 9.14 -10.58
N LEU A 10 -7.38 9.52 -9.30
CA LEU A 10 -7.07 10.87 -8.83
C LEU A 10 -5.55 11.01 -8.66
N GLY A 11 -4.95 11.96 -9.34
CA GLY A 11 -3.50 12.12 -9.41
C GLY A 11 -2.84 11.21 -10.46
N GLY A 12 -3.56 10.86 -11.53
CA GLY A 12 -3.14 9.88 -12.54
C GLY A 12 -1.86 10.21 -13.30
N THR A 13 -1.41 11.46 -13.31
CA THR A 13 -0.16 11.87 -14.01
C THR A 13 1.11 11.64 -13.18
N GLY A 14 1.00 11.42 -11.87
CA GLY A 14 2.11 11.10 -10.96
C GLY A 14 2.54 9.64 -11.05
N MET A 15 3.70 9.30 -10.46
CA MET A 15 4.25 7.93 -10.54
C MET A 15 3.30 6.87 -9.97
N VAL A 16 2.66 7.12 -8.83
CA VAL A 16 1.71 6.17 -8.24
C VAL A 16 0.44 6.04 -9.08
N GLY A 17 -0.08 7.16 -9.62
CA GLY A 17 -1.20 7.14 -10.55
C GLY A 17 -0.90 6.33 -11.82
N GLN A 18 0.28 6.50 -12.40
CA GLN A 18 0.75 5.69 -13.52
C GLN A 18 0.86 4.20 -13.15
N ARG A 19 1.29 3.88 -11.91
CA ARG A 19 1.33 2.50 -11.43
C ARG A 19 -0.06 1.88 -11.33
N PHE A 20 -1.06 2.62 -10.83
CA PHE A 20 -2.46 2.16 -10.85
C PHE A 20 -2.92 1.83 -12.27
N ILE A 21 -2.70 2.74 -13.21
CA ILE A 21 -3.09 2.56 -14.60
C ILE A 21 -2.43 1.32 -15.22
N SER A 22 -1.13 1.12 -14.98
CA SER A 22 -0.40 -0.06 -15.45
C SER A 22 -0.93 -1.36 -14.83
N LEU A 23 -1.25 -1.39 -13.52
CA LEU A 23 -1.76 -2.59 -12.85
C LEU A 23 -3.21 -2.91 -13.20
N LEU A 24 -3.99 -1.91 -13.59
CA LEU A 24 -5.40 -2.08 -13.95
C LEU A 24 -5.59 -2.41 -15.44
N GLU A 25 -4.52 -2.42 -16.24
CA GLU A 25 -4.60 -2.92 -17.61
C GLU A 25 -5.08 -4.38 -17.61
N ASN A 26 -6.19 -4.63 -18.30
CA ASN A 26 -6.83 -5.96 -18.37
C ASN A 26 -7.29 -6.54 -17.02
N HIS A 27 -7.46 -5.71 -15.99
CA HIS A 27 -7.97 -6.18 -14.70
C HIS A 27 -9.37 -6.81 -14.85
N PRO A 28 -9.64 -7.97 -14.23
CA PRO A 28 -10.91 -8.68 -14.47
C PRO A 28 -12.14 -7.98 -13.90
N TRP A 29 -11.98 -7.15 -12.84
CA TRP A 29 -13.09 -6.52 -12.13
C TRP A 29 -13.18 -5.01 -12.33
N PHE A 30 -12.09 -4.35 -12.69
CA PHE A 30 -11.96 -2.88 -12.73
C PHE A 30 -11.54 -2.40 -14.12
N GLU A 31 -12.08 -1.26 -14.53
CA GLU A 31 -11.72 -0.57 -15.76
C GLU A 31 -11.47 0.91 -15.48
N VAL A 32 -10.31 1.41 -15.89
CA VAL A 32 -10.00 2.84 -15.78
C VAL A 32 -10.79 3.59 -16.84
N THR A 33 -11.82 4.30 -16.44
CA THR A 33 -12.66 5.10 -17.32
C THR A 33 -12.38 6.59 -17.20
N THR A 34 -11.79 7.01 -16.07
CA THR A 34 -11.60 8.43 -15.75
C THR A 34 -10.23 8.65 -15.12
N ILE A 35 -9.54 9.66 -15.59
CA ILE A 35 -8.27 10.12 -15.00
C ILE A 35 -8.44 11.58 -14.62
N ALA A 36 -8.16 11.92 -13.36
CA ALA A 36 -8.23 13.28 -12.87
C ALA A 36 -6.87 13.70 -12.30
N ALA A 37 -6.51 14.95 -12.53
CA ALA A 37 -5.23 15.51 -12.08
C ALA A 37 -5.38 17.01 -11.78
N SER A 38 -4.26 17.69 -11.51
CA SER A 38 -4.24 19.12 -11.25
C SER A 38 -4.83 19.92 -12.43
N PRO A 39 -5.32 21.15 -12.21
CA PRO A 39 -5.83 22.03 -13.26
C PRO A 39 -4.90 22.20 -14.46
N ARG A 40 -3.56 22.11 -14.25
CA ARG A 40 -2.57 22.21 -15.34
C ARG A 40 -2.63 21.07 -16.34
N SER A 41 -3.07 19.91 -15.93
CA SER A 41 -3.20 18.71 -16.77
C SER A 41 -4.60 18.54 -17.34
N ALA A 42 -5.61 19.16 -16.73
CA ALA A 42 -7.00 19.05 -17.15
C ALA A 42 -7.24 19.55 -18.59
N GLY A 43 -8.15 18.88 -19.30
CA GLY A 43 -8.51 19.19 -20.69
C GLY A 43 -7.57 18.62 -21.75
N LYS A 44 -6.47 17.99 -21.37
CA LYS A 44 -5.51 17.33 -22.28
C LYS A 44 -5.80 15.84 -22.39
N LYS A 45 -5.45 15.22 -23.52
CA LYS A 45 -5.34 13.76 -23.58
C LYS A 45 -4.33 13.28 -22.56
N TYR A 46 -4.53 12.08 -21.99
CA TYR A 46 -3.66 11.57 -20.94
C TYR A 46 -2.21 11.44 -21.39
N GLU A 47 -1.96 10.92 -22.61
CA GLU A 47 -0.60 10.83 -23.13
C GLU A 47 0.11 12.20 -23.23
N ASP A 48 -0.63 13.25 -23.64
CA ASP A 48 -0.10 14.61 -23.70
C ASP A 48 0.11 15.21 -22.30
N ALA A 49 -0.80 14.93 -21.36
CA ALA A 49 -0.69 15.38 -19.98
C ALA A 49 0.51 14.76 -19.27
N VAL A 50 0.81 13.49 -19.54
CA VAL A 50 2.03 12.81 -19.08
C VAL A 50 3.26 13.35 -19.78
N GLY A 51 3.18 13.63 -21.09
CA GLY A 51 4.19 14.37 -21.84
C GLY A 51 5.61 13.78 -21.75
N GLY A 52 5.78 12.49 -22.03
CA GLY A 52 7.06 11.79 -21.97
C GLY A 52 7.56 11.46 -20.56
N ARG A 53 6.79 11.76 -19.51
CA ARG A 53 7.10 11.45 -18.10
C ARG A 53 6.52 10.11 -17.65
N TRP A 54 6.21 9.21 -18.57
CA TRP A 54 5.82 7.83 -18.23
C TRP A 54 7.00 7.11 -17.58
N LYS A 55 6.82 6.62 -16.36
CA LYS A 55 7.90 6.07 -15.51
C LYS A 55 7.81 4.56 -15.33
N MET A 56 6.79 3.92 -15.90
CA MET A 56 6.63 2.47 -15.78
C MET A 56 7.53 1.75 -16.79
N LYS A 57 7.93 0.50 -16.45
CA LYS A 57 8.70 -0.37 -17.34
C LYS A 57 7.87 -0.85 -18.52
N THR A 58 6.56 -1.04 -18.33
CA THR A 58 5.61 -1.39 -19.39
C THR A 58 5.18 -0.16 -20.17
N PRO A 59 4.83 -0.26 -21.45
CA PRO A 59 4.23 0.84 -22.21
C PRO A 59 2.96 1.38 -21.54
N MET A 60 2.61 2.63 -21.85
CA MET A 60 1.31 3.18 -21.45
C MET A 60 0.19 2.39 -22.15
N PRO A 61 -0.83 1.89 -21.40
CA PRO A 61 -1.95 1.17 -22.00
C PRO A 61 -2.66 2.00 -23.06
N GLU A 62 -2.95 1.39 -24.21
CA GLU A 62 -3.62 2.09 -25.33
C GLU A 62 -4.98 2.65 -24.92
N ALA A 63 -5.74 1.90 -24.10
CA ALA A 63 -7.08 2.27 -23.67
C ALA A 63 -7.16 3.60 -22.91
N VAL A 64 -6.06 4.07 -22.32
CA VAL A 64 -6.06 5.31 -21.51
C VAL A 64 -5.46 6.51 -22.21
N LYS A 65 -4.73 6.33 -23.31
CA LYS A 65 -3.99 7.40 -24.00
C LYS A 65 -4.85 8.59 -24.37
N ASP A 66 -6.04 8.32 -24.93
CA ASP A 66 -6.97 9.33 -25.42
C ASP A 66 -7.95 9.85 -24.36
N ILE A 67 -7.92 9.32 -23.12
CA ILE A 67 -8.79 9.82 -22.04
C ILE A 67 -8.45 11.29 -21.79
N ILE A 68 -9.48 12.15 -21.81
CA ILE A 68 -9.32 13.56 -21.46
C ILE A 68 -9.22 13.67 -19.95
N VAL A 69 -8.08 14.17 -19.49
CA VAL A 69 -7.82 14.37 -18.07
C VAL A 69 -8.80 15.40 -17.50
N MET A 70 -9.49 15.02 -16.43
CA MET A 70 -10.41 15.91 -15.72
C MET A 70 -9.69 16.69 -14.62
N ASN A 71 -10.24 17.81 -14.21
CA ASN A 71 -9.77 18.54 -13.05
C ASN A 71 -10.20 17.81 -11.77
N VAL A 72 -9.27 17.41 -10.94
CA VAL A 72 -9.54 16.69 -9.69
C VAL A 72 -10.42 17.46 -8.71
N ASN A 73 -10.46 18.80 -8.81
CA ASN A 73 -11.29 19.66 -7.98
C ASN A 73 -12.75 19.72 -8.46
N GLU A 74 -13.07 19.25 -9.66
CA GLU A 74 -14.45 19.11 -10.15
C GLU A 74 -15.08 17.81 -9.62
N VAL A 75 -15.19 17.71 -8.30
CA VAL A 75 -15.50 16.47 -7.56
C VAL A 75 -16.79 15.81 -8.07
N GLU A 76 -17.90 16.54 -8.16
CA GLU A 76 -19.20 15.98 -8.58
C GLU A 76 -19.15 15.46 -10.02
N LYS A 77 -18.46 16.18 -10.91
CA LYS A 77 -18.32 15.81 -12.31
C LYS A 77 -17.50 14.52 -12.47
N VAL A 78 -16.35 14.42 -11.78
CA VAL A 78 -15.54 13.19 -11.78
C VAL A 78 -16.31 12.03 -11.16
N ALA A 79 -16.97 12.27 -10.03
CA ALA A 79 -17.73 11.26 -9.30
C ALA A 79 -18.91 10.68 -10.11
N SER A 80 -19.50 11.46 -11.01
CA SER A 80 -20.60 10.98 -11.88
C SER A 80 -20.16 9.94 -12.90
N GLU A 81 -18.89 9.93 -13.28
CA GLU A 81 -18.33 9.05 -14.31
C GLU A 81 -17.84 7.69 -13.77
N VAL A 82 -17.77 7.52 -12.44
CA VAL A 82 -17.09 6.38 -11.81
C VAL A 82 -17.93 5.72 -10.73
N ASP A 83 -17.63 4.48 -10.44
CA ASP A 83 -18.21 3.73 -9.31
C ASP A 83 -17.40 3.93 -8.02
N PHE A 84 -16.07 4.07 -8.14
CA PHE A 84 -15.15 4.42 -7.06
C PHE A 84 -13.86 5.03 -7.62
N VAL A 85 -13.00 5.54 -6.75
CA VAL A 85 -11.72 6.14 -7.16
C VAL A 85 -10.54 5.58 -6.35
N PHE A 86 -9.37 5.49 -7.00
CA PHE A 86 -8.08 5.45 -6.32
C PHE A 86 -7.51 6.86 -6.19
N SER A 87 -6.99 7.20 -5.01
CA SER A 87 -6.38 8.51 -4.77
C SER A 87 -4.86 8.41 -4.60
N ALA A 88 -4.17 9.16 -5.43
CA ALA A 88 -2.72 9.39 -5.39
C ALA A 88 -2.41 10.88 -5.66
N VAL A 89 -3.25 11.76 -5.16
CA VAL A 89 -3.07 13.21 -5.31
C VAL A 89 -1.86 13.71 -4.54
N ASP A 90 -1.21 14.73 -5.05
CA ASP A 90 -0.04 15.40 -4.45
C ASP A 90 -0.45 16.82 -4.01
N MET A 91 -0.80 16.96 -2.75
CA MET A 91 -1.28 18.17 -2.10
C MET A 91 -0.85 18.17 -0.63
N SER A 92 -1.13 19.22 0.12
CA SER A 92 -0.97 19.20 1.57
C SER A 92 -1.90 18.16 2.23
N LYS A 93 -1.56 17.67 3.41
CA LYS A 93 -2.39 16.67 4.11
C LYS A 93 -3.82 17.14 4.35
N ASP A 94 -4.01 18.42 4.64
CA ASP A 94 -5.35 18.97 4.89
C ASP A 94 -6.17 19.07 3.60
N GLU A 95 -5.56 19.45 2.49
CA GLU A 95 -6.21 19.44 1.18
C GLU A 95 -6.57 18.01 0.75
N ILE A 96 -5.67 17.04 1.00
CA ILE A 96 -5.95 15.63 0.69
C ILE A 96 -7.14 15.12 1.51
N ARG A 97 -7.19 15.41 2.83
CA ARG A 97 -8.34 15.04 3.66
C ARG A 97 -9.64 15.62 3.12
N ALA A 98 -9.62 16.91 2.81
CA ALA A 98 -10.80 17.61 2.32
C ALA A 98 -11.30 17.05 0.99
N ILE A 99 -10.40 16.81 0.03
CA ILE A 99 -10.81 16.34 -1.29
C ILE A 99 -11.26 14.88 -1.26
N GLU A 100 -10.58 14.00 -0.51
CA GLU A 100 -10.96 12.59 -0.37
C GLU A 100 -12.33 12.44 0.32
N GLU A 101 -12.60 13.21 1.37
CA GLU A 101 -13.93 13.25 2.00
C GLU A 101 -14.99 13.86 1.07
N ALA A 102 -14.65 14.88 0.28
CA ALA A 102 -15.58 15.45 -0.71
C ALA A 102 -16.01 14.39 -1.74
N TYR A 103 -15.09 13.58 -2.26
CA TYR A 103 -15.44 12.44 -3.13
C TYR A 103 -16.32 11.42 -2.40
N ALA A 104 -15.98 11.05 -1.17
CA ALA A 104 -16.81 10.14 -0.38
C ALA A 104 -18.23 10.66 -0.18
N MET A 105 -18.41 11.96 0.07
CA MET A 105 -19.72 12.61 0.25
C MET A 105 -20.57 12.63 -1.03
N THR A 106 -19.99 12.45 -2.21
CA THR A 106 -20.74 12.20 -3.46
C THR A 106 -21.16 10.73 -3.64
N GLU A 107 -21.13 9.93 -2.61
CA GLU A 107 -21.39 8.49 -2.62
C GLU A 107 -20.36 7.69 -3.46
N THR A 108 -19.15 8.23 -3.61
CA THR A 108 -18.04 7.61 -4.34
C THR A 108 -16.99 7.11 -3.35
N PRO A 109 -16.84 5.79 -3.16
CA PRO A 109 -15.77 5.23 -2.34
C PRO A 109 -14.38 5.67 -2.82
N VAL A 110 -13.48 5.96 -1.87
CA VAL A 110 -12.10 6.34 -2.13
C VAL A 110 -11.16 5.31 -1.51
N VAL A 111 -10.31 4.70 -2.33
CA VAL A 111 -9.20 3.86 -1.85
C VAL A 111 -7.91 4.64 -2.04
N SER A 112 -7.33 5.09 -0.94
CA SER A 112 -6.24 6.06 -0.97
C SER A 112 -4.88 5.44 -0.71
N ASN A 113 -3.89 5.87 -1.51
CA ASN A 113 -2.47 5.63 -1.27
C ASN A 113 -1.84 6.68 -0.34
N ASN A 114 -2.54 7.77 -0.09
CA ASN A 114 -2.03 8.91 0.68
C ASN A 114 -2.01 8.66 2.18
N SER A 115 -1.18 9.41 2.90
CA SER A 115 -1.04 9.27 4.35
C SER A 115 -2.00 10.14 5.16
N ALA A 116 -2.76 11.03 4.52
CA ALA A 116 -3.54 12.05 5.19
C ALA A 116 -4.59 11.50 6.17
N HIS A 117 -5.25 10.41 5.80
CA HIS A 117 -6.29 9.77 6.62
C HIS A 117 -5.81 8.57 7.46
N ARG A 118 -4.53 8.22 7.44
CA ARG A 118 -4.04 7.01 8.16
C ARG A 118 -4.32 7.02 9.65
N TRP A 119 -4.49 8.20 10.26
CA TRP A 119 -4.77 8.37 11.68
C TRP A 119 -6.19 8.87 11.99
N THR A 120 -7.03 9.04 10.98
CA THR A 120 -8.44 9.35 11.19
C THR A 120 -9.12 8.13 11.85
N PRO A 121 -9.78 8.27 13.00
CA PRO A 121 -10.18 7.12 13.82
C PRO A 121 -11.11 6.13 13.12
N ASP A 122 -12.03 6.62 12.30
CA ASP A 122 -13.03 5.85 11.57
C ASP A 122 -12.66 5.56 10.09
N VAL A 123 -11.40 5.82 9.72
CA VAL A 123 -10.87 5.45 8.40
C VAL A 123 -10.04 4.18 8.53
N PRO A 124 -10.40 3.08 7.84
CA PRO A 124 -9.64 1.85 7.90
C PRO A 124 -8.31 2.01 7.15
N MET A 125 -7.21 1.68 7.83
CA MET A 125 -5.89 1.51 7.24
C MET A 125 -5.59 0.02 7.18
N VAL A 126 -5.56 -0.55 5.97
CA VAL A 126 -5.62 -2.01 5.80
C VAL A 126 -4.49 -2.56 4.93
N VAL A 127 -3.89 -3.65 5.41
CA VAL A 127 -3.21 -4.66 4.61
C VAL A 127 -4.19 -5.84 4.51
N PRO A 128 -4.73 -6.13 3.33
CA PRO A 128 -5.87 -7.06 3.18
C PRO A 128 -5.67 -8.44 3.81
N GLU A 129 -4.44 -8.93 3.84
CA GLU A 129 -4.10 -10.22 4.45
C GLU A 129 -3.99 -10.17 5.98
N ILE A 130 -3.89 -8.96 6.57
CA ILE A 130 -3.56 -8.78 7.99
C ILE A 130 -4.78 -8.41 8.82
N ASN A 131 -5.48 -7.34 8.44
CA ASN A 131 -6.49 -6.69 9.26
C ASN A 131 -7.77 -6.30 8.49
N PRO A 132 -8.37 -7.20 7.71
CA PRO A 132 -9.58 -6.91 6.93
C PRO A 132 -10.76 -6.51 7.80
N GLU A 133 -10.82 -6.94 9.07
CA GLU A 133 -11.83 -6.58 10.06
C GLU A 133 -11.87 -5.07 10.35
N HIS A 134 -10.81 -4.34 10.08
CA HIS A 134 -10.82 -2.88 10.22
C HIS A 134 -11.80 -2.19 9.26
N PHE A 135 -12.28 -2.86 8.20
CA PHE A 135 -13.34 -2.32 7.35
C PHE A 135 -14.67 -2.09 8.09
N GLU A 136 -14.88 -2.73 9.24
CA GLU A 136 -16.08 -2.51 10.06
C GLU A 136 -16.26 -1.06 10.49
N VAL A 137 -15.17 -0.27 10.62
CA VAL A 137 -15.26 1.16 10.95
C VAL A 137 -15.92 2.00 9.85
N ILE A 138 -16.03 1.48 8.63
CA ILE A 138 -16.70 2.18 7.50
C ILE A 138 -18.14 2.53 7.87
N LYS A 139 -18.81 1.72 8.68
CA LYS A 139 -20.17 2.04 9.16
C LYS A 139 -20.18 3.35 9.94
N ALA A 140 -19.31 3.50 10.92
CA ALA A 140 -19.21 4.73 11.72
C ALA A 140 -18.77 5.94 10.85
N GLN A 141 -17.85 5.72 9.91
CA GLN A 141 -17.44 6.75 8.97
C GLN A 141 -18.61 7.24 8.10
N ARG A 142 -19.43 6.33 7.56
CA ARG A 142 -20.62 6.68 6.79
C ARG A 142 -21.63 7.48 7.61
N GLU A 143 -21.82 7.11 8.87
CA GLU A 143 -22.68 7.88 9.79
C GLU A 143 -22.14 9.31 9.98
N ARG A 144 -20.85 9.48 10.19
CA ARG A 144 -20.19 10.80 10.32
C ARG A 144 -20.30 11.64 9.04
N LEU A 145 -20.09 11.03 7.88
CA LEU A 145 -20.11 11.71 6.58
C LEU A 145 -21.54 11.92 6.02
N GLY A 146 -22.54 11.24 6.59
CA GLY A 146 -23.91 11.27 6.09
C GLY A 146 -24.08 10.52 4.76
N THR A 147 -23.25 9.50 4.50
CA THR A 147 -23.25 8.72 3.25
C THR A 147 -23.85 7.33 3.44
N LYS A 148 -24.29 6.71 2.35
CA LYS A 148 -24.73 5.32 2.31
C LYS A 148 -23.71 4.40 1.65
N ARG A 149 -23.00 4.91 0.68
CA ARG A 149 -22.01 4.19 -0.14
C ARG A 149 -20.60 4.72 0.06
N GLY A 150 -20.47 6.04 0.10
CA GLY A 150 -19.19 6.73 0.14
C GLY A 150 -18.42 6.49 1.43
N PHE A 151 -17.13 6.34 1.32
CA PHE A 151 -16.16 6.25 2.41
C PHE A 151 -14.75 6.44 1.88
N VAL A 152 -13.81 6.62 2.79
CA VAL A 152 -12.36 6.60 2.51
C VAL A 152 -11.77 5.38 3.22
N ALA A 153 -10.98 4.59 2.49
CA ALA A 153 -10.10 3.57 3.04
C ALA A 153 -8.67 3.83 2.57
N VAL A 154 -7.69 3.54 3.42
CA VAL A 154 -6.29 3.83 3.11
C VAL A 154 -5.41 2.60 3.26
N LYS A 155 -4.32 2.54 2.53
CA LYS A 155 -3.25 1.59 2.75
C LYS A 155 -2.14 2.22 3.62
N PRO A 156 -1.37 1.42 4.39
CA PRO A 156 -0.27 1.93 5.20
C PRO A 156 0.96 2.32 4.37
N ASN A 157 1.99 2.80 5.04
CA ASN A 157 3.29 3.15 4.47
C ASN A 157 3.93 1.96 3.73
N CYS A 158 4.68 2.25 2.67
CA CYS A 158 5.32 1.23 1.83
C CYS A 158 6.46 0.49 2.55
N SER A 159 7.21 1.17 3.42
CA SER A 159 8.39 0.57 4.06
C SER A 159 8.03 -0.56 5.02
N ILE A 160 6.91 -0.45 5.73
CA ILE A 160 6.49 -1.46 6.70
C ILE A 160 6.09 -2.81 6.06
N GLN A 161 5.78 -2.81 4.76
CA GLN A 161 5.45 -4.05 4.05
C GLN A 161 6.61 -5.04 4.02
N SER A 162 7.85 -4.58 4.19
CA SER A 162 9.03 -5.45 4.23
C SER A 162 9.18 -6.21 5.55
N TYR A 163 8.44 -5.86 6.62
CA TYR A 163 8.59 -6.54 7.92
C TYR A 163 7.30 -6.71 8.74
N ALA A 164 6.33 -5.80 8.64
CA ALA A 164 5.09 -5.90 9.42
C ALA A 164 4.28 -7.17 9.12
N PRO A 165 4.14 -7.63 7.85
CA PRO A 165 3.50 -8.91 7.57
C PRO A 165 4.17 -10.10 8.26
N ALA A 166 5.51 -10.11 8.29
CA ALA A 166 6.26 -11.17 8.96
C ALA A 166 6.03 -11.17 10.47
N LEU A 167 5.96 -10.00 11.11
CA LEU A 167 5.65 -9.88 12.54
C LEU A 167 4.21 -10.30 12.83
N PHE A 168 3.26 -9.92 11.97
CA PHE A 168 1.87 -10.29 12.15
C PHE A 168 1.65 -11.81 12.06
N ALA A 169 2.34 -12.48 11.13
CA ALA A 169 2.28 -13.94 11.03
C ALA A 169 2.75 -14.64 12.31
N LEU A 170 3.53 -13.93 13.13
CA LEU A 170 4.07 -14.43 14.41
C LEU A 170 3.33 -13.89 15.64
N LYS A 171 2.15 -13.29 15.47
CA LYS A 171 1.40 -12.64 16.55
C LYS A 171 1.11 -13.53 17.75
N GLU A 172 0.92 -14.83 17.54
CA GLU A 172 0.67 -15.80 18.61
C GLU A 172 1.83 -15.98 19.60
N PHE A 173 3.06 -15.65 19.16
CA PHE A 173 4.25 -15.69 20.00
C PHE A 173 4.50 -14.38 20.75
N GLY A 174 3.67 -13.35 20.49
CA GLY A 174 3.75 -12.04 21.14
C GLY A 174 5.05 -11.28 20.84
N PRO A 175 5.28 -10.80 19.60
CA PRO A 175 6.36 -9.85 19.36
C PRO A 175 6.25 -8.67 20.32
N LYS A 176 7.30 -8.35 21.06
CA LYS A 176 7.27 -7.29 22.09
C LYS A 176 8.25 -6.15 21.87
N GLU A 177 9.44 -6.43 21.40
CA GLU A 177 10.47 -5.44 21.10
C GLU A 177 11.02 -5.69 19.71
N VAL A 178 11.00 -4.67 18.87
CA VAL A 178 11.45 -4.75 17.47
C VAL A 178 12.38 -3.59 17.16
N VAL A 179 13.54 -3.90 16.60
CA VAL A 179 14.42 -2.92 15.97
C VAL A 179 14.43 -3.20 14.47
N ALA A 180 14.12 -2.21 13.66
CA ALA A 180 14.13 -2.33 12.21
C ALA A 180 14.91 -1.21 11.54
N THR A 181 15.85 -1.57 10.68
CA THR A 181 16.48 -0.61 9.76
C THR A 181 15.93 -0.87 8.37
N THR A 182 15.31 0.16 7.75
CA THR A 182 14.78 0.05 6.39
C THR A 182 15.73 0.69 5.39
N TYR A 183 16.03 -0.03 4.32
CA TYR A 183 16.81 0.42 3.16
C TYR A 183 15.82 0.70 2.04
N GLN A 184 15.52 1.99 1.82
CA GLN A 184 14.38 2.41 0.99
C GLN A 184 14.80 2.90 -0.39
N ALA A 185 14.18 2.31 -1.41
CA ALA A 185 14.37 2.61 -2.81
C ALA A 185 13.92 4.04 -3.18
N ILE A 186 14.55 4.63 -4.21
CA ILE A 186 14.30 5.99 -4.64
C ILE A 186 12.92 6.21 -5.28
N SER A 187 12.30 5.17 -5.85
CA SER A 187 10.93 5.26 -6.38
C SER A 187 9.89 5.57 -5.30
N GLY A 188 10.19 5.28 -4.02
CA GLY A 188 9.38 5.70 -2.88
C GLY A 188 9.27 7.24 -2.75
N ALA A 189 10.22 7.99 -3.30
CA ALA A 189 10.17 9.44 -3.43
C ALA A 189 9.58 9.92 -4.77
N GLY A 190 9.01 9.03 -5.58
CA GLY A 190 8.49 9.36 -6.91
C GLY A 190 9.57 9.64 -7.95
N LYS A 191 10.80 9.22 -7.70
CA LYS A 191 11.99 9.54 -8.52
C LYS A 191 12.62 8.31 -9.15
N THR A 192 13.32 8.53 -10.26
CA THR A 192 14.24 7.60 -10.90
C THR A 192 15.67 8.11 -10.75
N PHE A 193 16.67 7.32 -11.12
CA PHE A 193 18.07 7.81 -11.16
C PHE A 193 18.27 8.94 -12.16
N LYS A 194 17.43 9.05 -13.19
CA LYS A 194 17.44 10.19 -14.11
C LYS A 194 16.99 11.48 -13.44
N ASP A 195 15.97 11.37 -12.58
CA ASP A 195 15.42 12.52 -11.83
C ASP A 195 16.28 12.89 -10.61
N TRP A 196 17.08 11.93 -10.12
CA TRP A 196 17.89 12.08 -8.92
C TRP A 196 19.26 11.39 -9.05
N PRO A 197 20.15 11.93 -9.94
CA PRO A 197 21.45 11.32 -10.21
C PRO A 197 22.39 11.29 -8.99
N GLU A 198 22.21 12.20 -8.01
CA GLU A 198 23.01 12.24 -6.79
C GLU A 198 22.81 11.02 -5.88
N MET A 199 21.79 10.20 -6.15
CA MET A 199 21.59 8.95 -5.43
C MET A 199 22.47 7.81 -5.92
N VAL A 200 23.09 7.94 -7.09
CA VAL A 200 24.03 6.92 -7.57
C VAL A 200 25.23 6.87 -6.62
N GLU A 201 25.55 5.66 -6.13
CA GLU A 201 26.64 5.42 -5.15
C GLU A 201 26.50 6.21 -3.84
N ASN A 202 25.28 6.59 -3.44
CA ASN A 202 25.03 7.40 -2.25
C ASN A 202 23.99 6.77 -1.32
N VAL A 203 24.16 7.02 -0.02
CA VAL A 203 23.22 6.63 1.05
C VAL A 203 22.85 7.86 1.86
N ILE A 204 21.55 8.12 2.01
CA ILE A 204 21.04 9.22 2.84
C ILE A 204 20.43 8.63 4.11
N PRO A 205 20.98 8.93 5.32
CA PRO A 205 20.55 8.33 6.58
C PRO A 205 19.28 8.96 7.17
N PHE A 206 18.49 9.65 6.37
CA PHE A 206 17.29 10.36 6.80
C PHE A 206 16.25 10.41 5.70
N ILE A 207 15.01 10.06 6.06
CA ILE A 207 13.81 10.24 5.21
C ILE A 207 12.74 10.88 6.09
N GLY A 208 12.33 12.11 5.75
CA GLY A 208 11.43 12.91 6.60
C GLY A 208 10.13 12.19 6.98
N GLY A 209 9.90 11.99 8.28
CA GLY A 209 8.69 11.38 8.84
C GLY A 209 8.56 9.87 8.60
N GLU A 210 9.55 9.18 8.04
CA GLU A 210 9.44 7.74 7.77
C GLU A 210 9.64 6.89 9.03
N GLU A 211 10.51 7.30 9.93
CA GLU A 211 10.74 6.57 11.19
C GLU A 211 9.46 6.55 12.04
N GLU A 212 8.81 7.69 12.24
CA GLU A 212 7.54 7.76 12.97
C GLU A 212 6.46 6.86 12.35
N LYS A 213 6.31 6.87 11.03
CA LYS A 213 5.37 5.98 10.32
C LYS A 213 5.73 4.52 10.53
N SER A 214 7.01 4.17 10.40
CA SER A 214 7.50 2.80 10.55
C SER A 214 7.34 2.28 11.98
N GLU A 215 7.38 3.13 12.98
CA GLU A 215 7.18 2.77 14.38
C GLU A 215 5.72 2.68 14.79
N GLN A 216 4.84 3.54 14.24
CA GLN A 216 3.47 3.69 14.69
C GLN A 216 2.42 2.97 13.82
N GLU A 217 2.61 2.94 12.49
CA GLU A 217 1.60 2.33 11.61
C GLU A 217 1.42 0.82 11.85
N PRO A 218 2.48 -0.01 12.12
CA PRO A 218 2.26 -1.39 12.49
C PRO A 218 1.38 -1.58 13.71
N LEU A 219 1.47 -0.70 14.71
CA LEU A 219 0.63 -0.75 15.91
C LEU A 219 -0.84 -0.52 15.58
N ARG A 220 -1.12 0.35 14.60
CA ARG A 220 -2.48 0.56 14.11
C ARG A 220 -3.00 -0.67 13.34
N LEU A 221 -2.15 -1.32 12.53
CA LEU A 221 -2.53 -2.57 11.85
C LEU A 221 -2.84 -3.71 12.83
N PHE A 222 -2.10 -3.78 13.94
CA PHE A 222 -2.30 -4.78 15.00
C PHE A 222 -3.39 -4.36 16.01
N GLY A 223 -3.97 -3.18 15.82
CA GLY A 223 -5.02 -2.62 16.64
C GLY A 223 -6.35 -3.35 16.52
N LYS A 224 -7.34 -2.84 17.21
CA LYS A 224 -8.69 -3.41 17.25
C LYS A 224 -9.73 -2.34 16.92
N VAL A 225 -10.86 -2.80 16.39
CA VAL A 225 -12.05 -1.95 16.24
C VAL A 225 -12.79 -1.88 17.57
N VAL A 226 -12.95 -0.67 18.10
CA VAL A 226 -13.69 -0.40 19.34
C VAL A 226 -14.60 0.80 19.09
N ASP A 227 -15.89 0.64 19.31
CA ASP A 227 -16.90 1.70 19.16
C ASP A 227 -16.80 2.49 17.84
N GLY A 228 -16.58 1.77 16.72
CA GLY A 228 -16.49 2.35 15.39
C GLY A 228 -15.18 3.09 15.10
N LYS A 229 -14.15 2.91 15.92
CA LYS A 229 -12.82 3.49 15.77
C LYS A 229 -11.75 2.42 15.85
N ILE A 230 -10.59 2.68 15.27
CA ILE A 230 -9.42 1.81 15.39
C ILE A 230 -8.56 2.31 16.54
N GLU A 231 -8.46 1.50 17.58
CA GLU A 231 -7.51 1.68 18.67
C GLU A 231 -6.23 0.91 18.37
N LYS A 232 -5.08 1.61 18.40
CA LYS A 232 -3.78 0.99 18.12
C LYS A 232 -3.37 0.04 19.24
N ALA A 233 -2.63 -1.02 18.89
CA ALA A 233 -2.00 -1.89 19.86
C ALA A 233 -0.89 -1.16 20.63
N GLU A 234 -0.58 -1.63 21.85
CA GLU A 234 0.54 -1.13 22.64
C GLU A 234 1.86 -1.84 22.31
N LEU A 235 1.78 -3.07 21.84
CA LEU A 235 2.92 -3.92 21.48
C LEU A 235 2.84 -4.34 19.99
N PRO A 236 3.98 -4.63 19.39
CA PRO A 236 5.37 -4.51 19.90
C PRO A 236 5.84 -3.06 20.06
N VAL A 237 6.79 -2.80 20.94
CA VAL A 237 7.55 -1.54 20.93
C VAL A 237 8.52 -1.61 19.75
N ILE A 238 8.39 -0.67 18.82
CA ILE A 238 9.16 -0.63 17.58
C ILE A 238 10.03 0.62 17.56
N THR A 239 11.32 0.45 17.31
CA THR A 239 12.23 1.56 16.97
C THR A 239 12.84 1.32 15.60
N THR A 240 12.97 2.38 14.81
CA THR A 240 13.41 2.26 13.42
C THR A 240 14.49 3.27 13.04
N GLN A 241 15.29 2.89 12.05
CA GLN A 241 16.07 3.80 11.24
C GLN A 241 15.69 3.63 9.77
N CYS A 242 15.40 4.74 9.09
CA CYS A 242 15.00 4.72 7.69
C CYS A 242 16.05 5.39 6.80
N VAL A 243 16.67 4.57 5.95
CA VAL A 243 17.80 4.96 5.11
C VAL A 243 17.40 4.93 3.63
N ARG A 244 17.68 6.00 2.89
CA ARG A 244 17.54 5.99 1.43
C ARG A 244 18.81 5.38 0.80
N VAL A 245 18.61 4.40 -0.08
CA VAL A 245 19.69 3.66 -0.74
C VAL A 245 19.58 3.78 -2.26
N PRO A 246 20.68 3.56 -3.01
CA PRO A 246 20.73 3.67 -4.46
C PRO A 246 20.13 2.45 -5.15
N VAL A 247 18.86 2.19 -4.86
CA VAL A 247 18.03 1.11 -5.42
C VAL A 247 16.80 1.76 -6.05
N LEU A 248 16.42 1.31 -7.25
CA LEU A 248 15.27 1.90 -7.94
C LEU A 248 13.95 1.49 -7.27
N ASP A 249 13.68 0.18 -7.17
CA ASP A 249 12.49 -0.41 -6.58
C ASP A 249 12.89 -1.48 -5.55
N GLY A 250 12.07 -1.65 -4.51
CA GLY A 250 12.25 -2.64 -3.46
C GLY A 250 12.78 -2.05 -2.15
N HIS A 251 11.98 -2.16 -1.09
CA HIS A 251 12.38 -1.80 0.28
C HIS A 251 12.81 -3.06 1.02
N THR A 252 14.01 -3.00 1.57
CA THR A 252 14.57 -4.07 2.41
C THR A 252 14.55 -3.63 3.87
N ALA A 253 14.27 -4.54 4.80
CA ALA A 253 14.37 -4.30 6.23
C ALA A 253 15.31 -5.30 6.90
N ALA A 254 16.21 -4.81 7.74
CA ALA A 254 16.95 -5.62 8.71
C ALA A 254 16.24 -5.51 10.05
N VAL A 255 15.77 -6.66 10.57
CA VAL A 255 14.88 -6.72 11.73
C VAL A 255 15.48 -7.57 12.83
N PHE A 256 15.38 -7.08 14.08
CA PHE A 256 15.68 -7.81 15.32
C PHE A 256 14.40 -7.83 16.15
N VAL A 257 14.07 -8.95 16.76
CA VAL A 257 12.83 -9.14 17.48
C VAL A 257 12.99 -9.99 18.73
N ASN A 258 12.32 -9.55 19.81
CA ASN A 258 12.06 -10.32 21.01
C ASN A 258 10.59 -10.70 21.09
N PHE A 259 10.30 -11.86 21.64
CA PHE A 259 8.97 -12.42 21.82
C PHE A 259 8.61 -12.59 23.30
N GLU A 260 7.33 -12.58 23.61
CA GLU A 260 6.84 -13.01 24.93
C GLU A 260 7.07 -14.52 25.13
N LYS A 261 6.80 -15.29 24.08
CA LYS A 261 7.04 -16.72 23.99
C LYS A 261 7.96 -16.99 22.81
N LYS A 262 9.27 -17.19 23.08
CA LYS A 262 10.25 -17.45 22.02
C LYS A 262 9.86 -18.67 21.19
N PRO A 263 9.56 -18.51 19.88
CA PRO A 263 9.32 -19.64 18.97
C PRO A 263 10.64 -20.31 18.58
N THR A 264 10.57 -21.52 18.03
CA THR A 264 11.69 -22.11 17.30
C THR A 264 11.83 -21.48 15.91
N LYS A 265 13.00 -21.65 15.29
CA LYS A 265 13.23 -21.20 13.90
C LYS A 265 12.25 -21.86 12.93
N GLU A 266 11.98 -23.14 13.13
CA GLU A 266 11.07 -23.95 12.32
C GLU A 266 9.63 -23.46 12.45
N GLU A 267 9.19 -23.10 13.65
CA GLU A 267 7.86 -22.50 13.88
C GLU A 267 7.72 -21.15 13.15
N ILE A 268 8.75 -20.31 13.19
CA ILE A 268 8.74 -19.03 12.48
C ILE A 268 8.59 -19.24 10.96
N ILE A 269 9.42 -20.11 10.38
CA ILE A 269 9.39 -20.42 8.95
C ILE A 269 8.03 -20.99 8.56
N ASP A 270 7.51 -21.94 9.35
CA ASP A 270 6.19 -22.55 9.10
C ASP A 270 5.08 -21.49 9.08
N ARG A 271 5.06 -20.57 10.05
CA ARG A 271 4.09 -19.48 10.07
C ARG A 271 4.20 -18.54 8.87
N TRP A 272 5.40 -18.25 8.40
CA TRP A 272 5.60 -17.42 7.23
C TRP A 272 5.12 -18.11 5.95
N VAL A 273 5.63 -19.31 5.66
CA VAL A 273 5.36 -19.97 4.37
C VAL A 273 3.92 -20.44 4.21
N ASN A 274 3.25 -20.73 5.32
CA ASN A 274 1.84 -21.17 5.34
C ASN A 274 0.85 -20.04 5.63
N PHE A 275 1.33 -18.80 5.80
CA PHE A 275 0.43 -17.68 6.07
C PHE A 275 -0.53 -17.43 4.91
N LYS A 276 -1.82 -17.45 5.22
CA LYS A 276 -2.90 -17.10 4.31
C LYS A 276 -3.83 -16.12 5.00
N GLY A 277 -4.19 -15.08 4.26
CA GLY A 277 -5.21 -14.13 4.66
C GLY A 277 -6.46 -14.28 3.81
N LEU A 278 -7.45 -13.49 4.11
CA LEU A 278 -8.74 -13.49 3.40
C LEU A 278 -8.61 -13.31 1.86
N PRO A 279 -7.68 -12.50 1.32
CA PRO A 279 -7.48 -12.41 -0.12
C PRO A 279 -7.12 -13.74 -0.79
N GLN A 280 -6.30 -14.59 -0.15
CA GLN A 280 -5.94 -15.91 -0.65
C GLN A 280 -7.11 -16.89 -0.54
N GLU A 281 -7.89 -16.81 0.53
CA GLU A 281 -9.09 -17.64 0.74
C GLU A 281 -10.17 -17.35 -0.30
N LEU A 282 -10.32 -16.07 -0.69
CA LEU A 282 -11.28 -15.61 -1.68
C LEU A 282 -10.75 -15.67 -3.13
N ASP A 283 -9.50 -16.08 -3.34
CA ASP A 283 -8.82 -16.12 -4.64
C ASP A 283 -8.96 -14.79 -5.41
N LEU A 284 -8.67 -13.68 -4.72
CA LEU A 284 -8.79 -12.36 -5.32
C LEU A 284 -7.79 -12.16 -6.46
N PRO A 285 -8.15 -11.42 -7.53
CA PRO A 285 -7.34 -11.32 -8.75
C PRO A 285 -5.89 -10.89 -8.54
N SER A 286 -5.64 -9.93 -7.63
CA SER A 286 -4.30 -9.41 -7.34
C SER A 286 -3.66 -10.06 -6.11
N ALA A 287 -4.33 -11.03 -5.47
CA ALA A 287 -3.77 -11.71 -4.30
C ALA A 287 -2.58 -12.60 -4.72
N PRO A 288 -1.43 -12.49 -4.05
CA PRO A 288 -0.35 -13.44 -4.26
C PRO A 288 -0.80 -14.83 -3.82
N LYS A 289 -0.44 -15.87 -4.54
CA LYS A 289 -0.73 -17.25 -4.14
C LYS A 289 0.03 -17.64 -2.87
N GLN A 290 1.26 -17.16 -2.75
CA GLN A 290 2.06 -17.23 -1.55
C GLN A 290 2.41 -15.82 -1.08
N PHE A 291 1.82 -15.39 0.04
CA PHE A 291 2.03 -14.02 0.54
C PHE A 291 3.43 -13.82 1.08
N ILE A 292 3.91 -14.72 1.95
CA ILE A 292 5.25 -14.64 2.55
C ILE A 292 6.02 -15.90 2.15
N ARG A 293 7.20 -15.74 1.54
CA ARG A 293 8.15 -16.83 1.34
C ARG A 293 9.36 -16.69 2.24
N TYR A 294 9.99 -17.82 2.54
CA TYR A 294 11.29 -17.87 3.20
C TYR A 294 12.37 -18.39 2.25
N MET A 295 13.55 -17.79 2.30
CA MET A 295 14.70 -18.13 1.47
C MET A 295 15.83 -18.64 2.34
N GLU A 296 16.34 -19.81 2.02
CA GLU A 296 17.39 -20.50 2.80
C GLU A 296 18.79 -19.99 2.47
N GLU A 297 19.00 -19.43 1.29
CA GLU A 297 20.30 -18.99 0.83
C GLU A 297 20.82 -17.82 1.66
N ASP A 298 22.08 -17.88 2.05
CA ASP A 298 22.73 -16.89 2.92
C ASP A 298 22.77 -15.47 2.35
N ASN A 299 22.66 -15.30 1.06
CA ASN A 299 22.72 -14.01 0.36
C ASN A 299 21.35 -13.53 -0.18
N ARG A 300 20.24 -14.11 0.31
CA ARG A 300 18.87 -13.77 -0.13
C ARG A 300 18.01 -13.28 1.05
N PRO A 301 17.00 -12.43 0.82
CA PRO A 301 16.56 -11.88 -0.49
C PRO A 301 17.48 -10.78 -1.03
N GLN A 302 17.57 -10.69 -2.35
CA GLN A 302 18.23 -9.60 -3.08
C GLN A 302 17.20 -8.84 -3.92
N VAL A 303 17.27 -7.51 -3.91
CA VAL A 303 16.33 -6.67 -4.65
C VAL A 303 16.21 -7.07 -6.13
N LYS A 304 17.34 -7.19 -6.84
CA LYS A 304 17.34 -7.53 -8.28
C LYS A 304 16.71 -8.87 -8.63
N LEU A 305 16.76 -9.82 -7.71
CA LEU A 305 16.33 -11.21 -7.94
C LEU A 305 14.93 -11.48 -7.38
N ASP A 306 14.51 -10.74 -6.37
CA ASP A 306 13.40 -11.13 -5.51
C ASP A 306 12.25 -10.11 -5.41
N VAL A 307 12.46 -8.88 -5.87
CA VAL A 307 11.48 -7.80 -5.71
C VAL A 307 10.18 -8.10 -6.44
N ASP A 308 10.23 -8.82 -7.56
CA ASP A 308 9.07 -9.15 -8.39
C ASP A 308 8.37 -10.46 -7.99
N PHE A 309 8.72 -11.05 -6.82
CA PHE A 309 8.05 -12.26 -6.32
C PHE A 309 6.52 -12.06 -6.27
N GLU A 310 5.76 -13.02 -6.82
CA GLU A 310 4.30 -12.92 -6.97
C GLU A 310 3.88 -11.61 -7.67
N ASN A 311 4.55 -11.25 -8.76
CA ASN A 311 4.35 -9.98 -9.48
C ASN A 311 4.52 -8.73 -8.59
N GLY A 312 5.39 -8.80 -7.59
CA GLY A 312 5.63 -7.72 -6.63
C GLY A 312 4.59 -7.63 -5.50
N MET A 313 3.66 -8.57 -5.42
CA MET A 313 2.66 -8.62 -4.35
C MET A 313 3.06 -9.52 -3.17
N GLY A 314 4.02 -10.42 -3.35
CA GLY A 314 4.58 -11.24 -2.29
C GLY A 314 5.66 -10.51 -1.50
N VAL A 315 5.97 -11.05 -0.32
CA VAL A 315 7.03 -10.57 0.58
C VAL A 315 8.05 -11.68 0.79
N SER A 316 9.34 -11.35 0.69
CA SER A 316 10.42 -12.34 0.81
C SER A 316 11.16 -12.16 2.14
N MET A 317 11.24 -13.22 2.93
CA MET A 317 12.03 -13.28 4.15
C MET A 317 13.26 -14.17 3.95
N GLY A 318 14.35 -13.85 4.60
CA GLY A 318 15.55 -14.67 4.61
C GLY A 318 16.46 -14.31 5.78
N ARG A 319 17.58 -15.00 5.88
CA ARG A 319 18.56 -14.74 6.93
C ARG A 319 18.00 -14.86 8.35
N LEU A 320 17.00 -15.70 8.61
CA LEU A 320 16.48 -15.95 9.95
C LEU A 320 17.50 -16.73 10.78
N ARG A 321 17.93 -16.15 11.89
CA ARG A 321 18.90 -16.73 12.82
C ARG A 321 18.76 -16.16 14.20
N GLU A 322 19.19 -16.90 15.20
CA GLU A 322 19.30 -16.40 16.57
C GLU A 322 20.22 -15.19 16.64
N ASP A 323 19.93 -14.30 17.57
CA ASP A 323 20.75 -13.12 17.86
C ASP A 323 21.36 -13.23 19.27
N LYS A 324 22.36 -12.37 19.53
CA LYS A 324 23.05 -12.34 20.86
C LYS A 324 22.33 -11.47 21.87
N ILE A 325 21.50 -10.53 21.39
CA ILE A 325 20.80 -9.52 22.21
C ILE A 325 19.29 -9.77 22.15
N TYR A 326 18.78 -10.04 20.95
CA TYR A 326 17.39 -10.35 20.68
C TYR A 326 17.18 -11.86 20.51
N ASP A 327 15.93 -12.31 20.49
CA ASP A 327 15.64 -13.71 20.24
C ASP A 327 16.05 -14.12 18.81
N TYR A 328 15.66 -13.28 17.83
CA TYR A 328 15.93 -13.54 16.41
C TYR A 328 16.22 -12.26 15.64
N LYS A 329 16.87 -12.44 14.49
CA LYS A 329 17.02 -11.43 13.45
C LYS A 329 16.81 -12.02 12.07
N PHE A 330 16.30 -11.20 11.16
CA PHE A 330 16.01 -11.59 9.78
C PHE A 330 16.06 -10.41 8.81
N ILE A 331 16.02 -10.69 7.52
CA ILE A 331 15.90 -9.71 6.44
C ILE A 331 14.58 -9.91 5.73
N GLY A 332 13.85 -8.82 5.50
CA GLY A 332 12.63 -8.79 4.70
C GLY A 332 12.75 -7.89 3.48
N LEU A 333 12.06 -8.23 2.41
CA LEU A 333 12.00 -7.47 1.15
C LEU A 333 10.57 -7.42 0.61
N SER A 334 10.12 -6.24 0.22
CA SER A 334 8.86 -6.04 -0.49
C SER A 334 8.99 -5.02 -1.62
N HIS A 335 8.15 -5.13 -2.64
CA HIS A 335 8.09 -4.14 -3.73
C HIS A 335 7.33 -2.89 -3.26
N ASN A 336 8.02 -1.77 -3.12
CA ASN A 336 7.47 -0.55 -2.53
C ASN A 336 6.39 0.15 -3.37
N THR A 337 6.42 0.04 -4.70
CA THR A 337 5.41 0.69 -5.57
C THR A 337 4.29 -0.25 -6.01
N VAL A 338 4.45 -1.55 -5.82
CA VAL A 338 3.41 -2.55 -6.05
C VAL A 338 2.77 -2.93 -4.71
N ARG A 339 3.29 -3.90 -3.95
CA ARG A 339 2.75 -4.25 -2.62
C ARG A 339 2.62 -3.03 -1.72
N GLY A 340 3.66 -2.21 -1.67
CA GLY A 340 3.74 -1.05 -0.80
C GLY A 340 2.91 0.16 -1.24
N ALA A 341 2.37 0.19 -2.45
CA ALA A 341 1.60 1.32 -2.98
C ALA A 341 0.39 0.85 -3.80
N ALA A 342 0.39 1.08 -5.11
CA ALA A 342 -0.78 0.87 -5.96
C ALA A 342 -1.31 -0.57 -5.93
N GLY A 343 -0.46 -1.58 -5.96
CA GLY A 343 -0.90 -2.99 -5.91
C GLY A 343 -1.61 -3.33 -4.60
N GLY A 344 -1.09 -2.87 -3.47
CA GLY A 344 -1.74 -3.02 -2.17
C GLY A 344 -3.11 -2.34 -2.11
N ALA A 345 -3.24 -1.16 -2.72
CA ALA A 345 -4.53 -0.45 -2.79
C ALA A 345 -5.51 -1.15 -3.75
N VAL A 346 -5.04 -1.71 -4.88
CA VAL A 346 -5.88 -2.50 -5.79
C VAL A 346 -6.44 -3.73 -5.05
N LEU A 347 -5.59 -4.49 -4.36
CA LEU A 347 -6.04 -5.63 -3.55
C LEU A 347 -7.03 -5.23 -2.45
N CYS A 348 -6.83 -4.06 -1.83
CA CYS A 348 -7.77 -3.49 -0.86
C CYS A 348 -9.14 -3.22 -1.52
N ALA A 349 -9.18 -2.62 -2.71
CA ALA A 349 -10.42 -2.40 -3.46
C ALA A 349 -11.10 -3.71 -3.89
N GLU A 350 -10.33 -4.71 -4.28
CA GLU A 350 -10.87 -6.05 -4.59
C GLU A 350 -11.56 -6.67 -3.37
N LEU A 351 -10.91 -6.60 -2.19
CA LEU A 351 -11.49 -7.13 -0.96
C LEU A 351 -12.74 -6.34 -0.53
N LEU A 352 -12.72 -5.01 -0.63
CA LEU A 352 -13.89 -4.16 -0.38
C LEU A 352 -15.04 -4.48 -1.33
N THR A 353 -14.74 -4.82 -2.58
CA THR A 353 -15.74 -5.25 -3.58
C THR A 353 -16.29 -6.64 -3.25
N ALA A 354 -15.42 -7.59 -2.93
CA ALA A 354 -15.83 -8.96 -2.56
C ALA A 354 -16.72 -8.97 -1.29
N GLN A 355 -16.48 -8.06 -0.37
CA GLN A 355 -17.28 -7.89 0.86
C GLN A 355 -18.52 -6.98 0.69
N GLY A 356 -18.77 -6.44 -0.51
CA GLY A 356 -19.94 -5.64 -0.81
C GLY A 356 -19.89 -4.17 -0.37
N TYR A 357 -18.73 -3.66 0.07
CA TYR A 357 -18.56 -2.23 0.39
C TYR A 357 -18.50 -1.36 -0.88
N ILE A 358 -17.91 -1.88 -1.95
CA ILE A 358 -17.85 -1.26 -3.28
C ILE A 358 -18.72 -2.06 -4.24
N ALA A 359 -19.60 -1.36 -4.97
CA ALA A 359 -20.48 -1.93 -5.99
C ALA A 359 -20.69 -0.88 -7.11
N ALA A 360 -21.29 -1.28 -8.24
CA ALA A 360 -21.68 -0.36 -9.28
C ALA A 360 -22.72 0.67 -8.77
N LYS A 361 -22.66 1.91 -9.29
CA LYS A 361 -23.66 2.95 -9.04
C LYS A 361 -24.96 2.68 -9.78
#